data_78c6eac6960f82059fd0abe66d357097
#
_entry.id   78c6eac6960f82059fd0abe66d357097
#
_cell.length_a   1.000
_cell.length_b   1.000
_cell.length_c   1.000
_cell.angle_alpha   90.00
_cell.angle_beta   90.00
_cell.angle_gamma   90.00
#
_symmetry.space_group_name_H-M   'P 1'
#
loop_
_entity.id
_entity.type
_entity.pdbx_description
1 polymer ?
#
loop_
_entity_poly.entity_id
_entity_poly.type
_entity_poly.pdbx_seq_one_letter_code
_entity_poly.pdbx_strand_id
1 'polypeptide(L)'
;MIKIKKIKVDLTKLVTMAEMGLGVVRPLNKEKRGWIKKLKKDGVWDPILVTPIRDSGYYLLTDGWHRVQAAKALKRKTINALQLPADAGLSMAKANKILRDIDRQYGFKLYCSDIIGHWAMMQTLLEE
;
A
#
# COMPACT_ATOMS: atom_id res chain seq x y z
N MET A 1 2.04 -18.60 11.45
CA MET A 1 1.46 -17.59 10.54
C MET A 1 1.96 -16.22 10.93
N ILE A 2 2.40 -15.43 9.96
CA ILE A 2 2.82 -14.05 10.21
C ILE A 2 1.58 -13.21 10.48
N LYS A 3 1.57 -12.50 11.61
CA LYS A 3 0.46 -11.60 11.90
C LYS A 3 0.56 -10.33 11.07
N ILE A 4 -0.43 -10.10 10.22
CA ILE A 4 -0.57 -8.86 9.47
C ILE A 4 -1.47 -7.94 10.29
N LYS A 5 -0.96 -6.76 10.62
CA LYS A 5 -1.64 -5.82 11.49
C LYS A 5 -2.67 -5.00 10.71
N LYS A 6 -3.93 -5.01 11.16
CA LYS A 6 -4.97 -4.13 10.63
C LYS A 6 -4.88 -2.78 11.32
N ILE A 7 -4.81 -1.71 10.53
CA ILE A 7 -4.75 -0.35 11.06
C ILE A 7 -5.64 0.59 10.25
N LYS A 8 -5.92 1.75 10.81
CA LYS A 8 -6.48 2.88 10.08
C LYS A 8 -5.37 3.88 9.87
N VAL A 9 -5.12 4.24 8.63
CA VAL A 9 -4.08 5.22 8.27
C VAL A 9 -4.73 6.55 7.98
N ASP A 10 -4.20 7.61 8.59
CA ASP A 10 -4.55 8.97 8.23
C ASP A 10 -4.01 9.23 6.82
N LEU A 11 -4.87 9.69 5.91
CA LEU A 11 -4.48 9.92 4.52
C LEU A 11 -3.36 10.95 4.38
N THR A 12 -3.22 11.87 5.35
CA THR A 12 -2.11 12.84 5.36
C THR A 12 -0.77 12.21 5.75
N LYS A 13 -0.79 11.01 6.31
CA LYS A 13 0.42 10.26 6.71
C LYS A 13 0.79 9.17 5.70
N LEU A 14 0.08 9.08 4.60
CA LEU A 14 0.31 8.11 3.54
C LEU A 14 1.11 8.77 2.41
N VAL A 15 2.22 8.14 2.02
CA VAL A 15 3.15 8.64 1.02
C VAL A 15 3.23 7.64 -0.12
N THR A 16 3.21 8.12 -1.35
CA THR A 16 3.41 7.29 -2.53
C THR A 16 4.88 7.29 -2.94
N MET A 17 5.27 6.29 -3.73
CA MET A 17 6.62 6.23 -4.31
C MET A 17 6.93 7.49 -5.13
N ALA A 18 5.96 7.96 -5.92
CA ALA A 18 6.11 9.17 -6.73
C ALA A 18 6.36 10.41 -5.87
N GLU A 19 5.65 10.55 -4.74
CA GLU A 19 5.82 11.67 -3.81
C GLU A 19 7.20 11.66 -3.15
N MET A 20 7.80 10.49 -3.00
CA MET A 20 9.16 10.33 -2.48
C MET A 20 10.25 10.52 -3.55
N GLY A 21 9.87 10.81 -4.80
CA GLY A 21 10.79 10.96 -5.91
C GLY A 21 11.35 9.65 -6.45
N LEU A 22 10.74 8.52 -6.13
CA LEU A 22 11.24 7.20 -6.47
C LEU A 22 10.42 6.47 -7.53
N GLY A 23 9.39 7.07 -8.02
CA GLY A 23 8.51 6.44 -8.98
C GLY A 23 8.10 7.38 -10.09
N VAL A 24 7.47 6.80 -11.09
CA VAL A 24 6.86 7.56 -12.18
C VAL A 24 5.50 8.05 -11.70
N VAL A 25 5.22 9.34 -11.91
CA VAL A 25 3.88 9.87 -11.68
C VAL A 25 2.93 9.17 -12.64
N ARG A 26 1.90 8.52 -12.10
CA ARG A 26 0.89 7.85 -12.91
C ARG A 26 -0.12 8.89 -13.41
N PRO A 27 -0.20 9.18 -14.71
CA PRO A 27 -1.20 10.09 -15.20
C PRO A 27 -2.60 9.49 -15.00
N LEU A 28 -3.55 10.35 -14.68
CA LEU A 28 -4.95 9.95 -14.59
C LEU A 28 -5.49 9.77 -15.99
N ASN A 29 -5.82 8.54 -16.38
CA ASN A 29 -6.42 8.22 -17.67
C ASN A 29 -7.87 7.79 -17.50
N LYS A 30 -8.58 7.56 -18.62
CA LYS A 30 -9.99 7.17 -18.64
C LYS A 30 -10.26 5.90 -17.85
N GLU A 31 -9.40 4.90 -17.99
CA GLU A 31 -9.53 3.61 -17.31
C GLU A 31 -9.40 3.78 -15.78
N LYS A 32 -8.37 4.49 -15.32
CA LYS A 32 -8.17 4.77 -13.89
C LYS A 32 -9.32 5.58 -13.31
N ARG A 33 -9.82 6.57 -14.04
CA ARG A 33 -11.00 7.35 -13.63
C ARG A 33 -12.24 6.48 -13.48
N GLY A 34 -12.42 5.51 -14.37
CA GLY A 34 -13.51 4.55 -14.30
C GLY A 34 -13.45 3.68 -13.05
N TRP A 35 -12.27 3.18 -12.72
CA TRP A 35 -12.04 2.40 -11.50
C TRP A 35 -12.30 3.22 -10.24
N ILE A 36 -11.81 4.46 -10.20
CA ILE A 36 -12.04 5.37 -9.06
C ILE A 36 -13.54 5.66 -8.90
N LYS A 37 -14.24 5.92 -10.00
CA LYS A 37 -15.68 6.15 -9.98
C LYS A 37 -16.45 4.97 -9.42
N LYS A 38 -16.08 3.75 -9.84
CA LYS A 38 -16.68 2.51 -9.34
C LYS A 38 -16.44 2.34 -7.84
N LEU A 39 -15.22 2.57 -7.38
CA LEU A 39 -14.88 2.49 -5.97
C LEU A 39 -15.66 3.49 -5.13
N LYS A 40 -15.82 4.71 -5.61
CA LYS A 40 -16.63 5.74 -4.94
C LYS A 40 -18.08 5.30 -4.78
N LYS A 41 -18.64 4.64 -5.82
CA LYS A 41 -20.01 4.14 -5.80
C LYS A 41 -20.17 2.98 -4.81
N ASP A 42 -19.21 2.06 -4.78
CA ASP A 42 -19.24 0.89 -3.90
C ASP A 42 -19.12 1.28 -2.42
N GLY A 43 -18.28 2.25 -2.11
CA GLY A 43 -18.13 2.82 -0.76
C GLY A 43 -17.38 1.96 0.26
N VAL A 44 -17.33 0.65 0.08
CA VAL A 44 -16.63 -0.29 0.95
C VAL A 44 -15.60 -1.05 0.11
N TRP A 45 -14.36 -1.09 0.58
CA TRP A 45 -13.24 -1.68 -0.16
C TRP A 45 -12.39 -2.57 0.73
N ASP A 46 -11.65 -3.46 0.07
CA ASP A 46 -10.58 -4.18 0.72
C ASP A 46 -9.53 -3.20 1.26
N PRO A 47 -8.85 -3.53 2.37
CA PRO A 47 -7.80 -2.67 2.91
C PRO A 47 -6.66 -2.49 1.90
N ILE A 48 -6.03 -1.32 1.94
CA ILE A 48 -4.78 -1.09 1.21
C ILE A 48 -3.61 -1.76 1.94
N LEU A 49 -2.48 -1.88 1.27
CA LEU A 49 -1.25 -2.38 1.89
C LEU A 49 -0.29 -1.22 2.10
N VAL A 50 0.27 -1.13 3.29
CA VAL A 50 1.23 -0.09 3.65
C VAL A 50 2.45 -0.68 4.33
N THR A 51 3.59 -0.01 4.15
CA THR A 51 4.84 -0.34 4.83
C THR A 51 5.22 0.85 5.71
N PRO A 52 5.49 0.64 7.01
CA PRO A 52 5.86 1.75 7.88
C PRO A 52 7.23 2.32 7.47
N ILE A 53 7.36 3.65 7.51
CA ILE A 53 8.62 4.34 7.25
C ILE A 53 9.28 4.61 8.61
N ARG A 54 10.03 3.64 9.11
CA ARG A 54 10.68 3.65 10.43
C ARG A 54 9.76 4.24 11.51
N ASP A 55 10.30 5.08 12.38
CA ASP A 55 9.57 5.70 13.49
C ASP A 55 9.00 7.07 13.15
N SER A 56 8.78 7.33 11.86
CA SER A 56 8.32 8.63 11.38
C SER A 56 6.84 8.91 11.60
N GLY A 57 6.04 7.85 11.79
CA GLY A 57 4.58 7.96 11.79
C GLY A 57 3.97 8.00 10.39
N TYR A 58 4.79 7.96 9.34
CA TYR A 58 4.34 7.90 7.95
C TYR A 58 4.37 6.48 7.41
N TYR A 59 3.58 6.24 6.38
CA TYR A 59 3.45 4.92 5.75
C TYR A 59 3.63 5.05 4.25
N LEU A 60 4.42 4.14 3.67
CA LEU A 60 4.55 4.02 2.22
C LEU A 60 3.40 3.17 1.67
N LEU A 61 2.69 3.68 0.68
CA LEU A 61 1.66 2.93 -0.02
C LEU A 61 2.30 1.82 -0.85
N THR A 62 2.05 0.57 -0.48
CA THR A 62 2.56 -0.60 -1.20
C THR A 62 1.59 -1.07 -2.27
N ASP A 63 0.28 -1.10 -1.96
CA ASP A 63 -0.76 -1.41 -2.93
C ASP A 63 -2.06 -0.70 -2.56
N GLY A 64 -2.82 -0.27 -3.57
CA GLY A 64 -4.13 0.34 -3.37
C GLY A 64 -4.24 1.80 -3.82
N TRP A 65 -3.46 2.23 -4.79
CA TRP A 65 -3.46 3.60 -5.29
C TRP A 65 -4.86 4.10 -5.68
N HIS A 66 -5.64 3.28 -6.41
CA HIS A 66 -7.01 3.66 -6.83
C HIS A 66 -7.92 3.88 -5.63
N ARG A 67 -7.81 3.02 -4.60
CA ARG A 67 -8.59 3.15 -3.36
C ARG A 67 -8.23 4.43 -2.61
N VAL A 68 -6.95 4.77 -2.58
CA VAL A 68 -6.50 6.03 -1.97
C VAL A 68 -7.06 7.23 -2.71
N GLN A 69 -7.04 7.22 -4.05
CA GLN A 69 -7.62 8.31 -4.83
C GLN A 69 -9.13 8.43 -4.61
N ALA A 70 -9.84 7.30 -4.54
CA ALA A 70 -11.26 7.28 -4.24
C ALA A 70 -11.55 7.82 -2.83
N ALA A 71 -10.77 7.44 -1.84
CA ALA A 71 -10.90 7.94 -0.47
C ALA A 71 -10.69 9.45 -0.39
N LYS A 72 -9.68 9.97 -1.07
CA LYS A 72 -9.42 11.41 -1.17
C LYS A 72 -10.59 12.15 -1.84
N ALA A 73 -11.11 11.60 -2.92
CA ALA A 73 -12.25 12.18 -3.64
C ALA A 73 -13.52 12.20 -2.79
N LEU A 74 -13.71 11.23 -1.91
CA LEU A 74 -14.81 11.17 -0.95
C LEU A 74 -14.54 12.00 0.31
N LYS A 75 -13.40 12.67 0.39
CA LYS A 75 -12.98 13.50 1.54
C LYS A 75 -12.91 12.71 2.85
N ARG A 76 -12.54 11.44 2.78
CA ARG A 76 -12.30 10.62 3.97
C ARG A 76 -11.02 11.08 4.65
N LYS A 77 -10.98 10.96 5.97
CA LYS A 77 -9.79 11.29 6.78
C LYS A 77 -8.85 10.11 6.92
N THR A 78 -9.40 8.91 6.97
CA THR A 78 -8.65 7.67 7.17
C THR A 78 -9.03 6.62 6.14
N ILE A 79 -8.16 5.62 6.01
CA ILE A 79 -8.41 4.45 5.17
C ILE A 79 -7.94 3.19 5.91
N ASN A 80 -8.68 2.10 5.75
CA ASN A 80 -8.30 0.83 6.34
C ASN A 80 -7.09 0.26 5.59
N ALA A 81 -6.12 -0.23 6.32
CA ALA A 81 -4.88 -0.75 5.77
C ALA A 81 -4.41 -2.01 6.50
N LEU A 82 -3.67 -2.83 5.77
CA LEU A 82 -2.87 -3.91 6.34
C LEU A 82 -1.42 -3.41 6.39
N GLN A 83 -0.85 -3.40 7.58
CA GLN A 83 0.54 -3.00 7.78
C GLN A 83 1.45 -4.20 7.57
N LEU A 84 2.31 -4.10 6.57
CA LEU A 84 3.32 -5.12 6.33
C LEU A 84 4.42 -5.03 7.40
N PRO A 85 5.02 -6.17 7.81
CA PRO A 85 6.21 -6.13 8.65
C PRO A 85 7.32 -5.29 8.00
N ALA A 86 8.08 -4.55 8.80
CA ALA A 86 9.15 -3.69 8.30
C ALA A 86 10.22 -4.46 7.50
N ASP A 87 10.37 -5.76 7.77
CA ASP A 87 11.32 -6.64 7.12
C ASP A 87 10.68 -7.55 6.05
N ALA A 88 9.46 -7.21 5.59
CA ALA A 88 8.70 -8.03 4.64
C ALA A 88 9.45 -8.33 3.34
N GLY A 89 10.30 -7.41 2.88
CA GLY A 89 11.08 -7.55 1.65
C GLY A 89 12.50 -8.06 1.85
N LEU A 90 12.86 -8.52 3.05
CA LEU A 90 14.22 -8.96 3.36
C LEU A 90 14.63 -10.20 2.55
N SER A 91 13.69 -11.09 2.25
CA SER A 91 13.95 -12.27 1.42
C SER A 91 12.71 -12.66 0.63
N MET A 92 12.92 -13.37 -0.48
CA MET A 92 11.84 -13.92 -1.29
C MET A 92 10.94 -14.86 -0.49
N ALA A 93 11.54 -15.68 0.36
CA ALA A 93 10.80 -16.63 1.21
C ALA A 93 9.83 -15.90 2.14
N LYS A 94 10.29 -14.83 2.79
CA LYS A 94 9.46 -14.05 3.71
C LYS A 94 8.35 -13.30 2.97
N ALA A 95 8.68 -12.67 1.84
CA ALA A 95 7.68 -11.98 1.01
C ALA A 95 6.60 -12.96 0.52
N ASN A 96 6.98 -14.13 0.03
CA ASN A 96 6.04 -15.15 -0.42
C ASN A 96 5.14 -15.66 0.72
N LYS A 97 5.69 -15.83 1.90
CA LYS A 97 4.90 -16.26 3.07
C LYS A 97 3.85 -15.22 3.46
N ILE A 98 4.23 -13.94 3.45
CA ILE A 98 3.31 -12.84 3.71
C ILE A 98 2.20 -12.79 2.66
N LEU A 99 2.55 -12.94 1.38
CA LEU A 99 1.57 -12.96 0.29
C LEU A 99 0.57 -14.10 0.43
N ARG A 100 1.04 -15.29 0.77
CA ARG A 100 0.15 -16.44 1.00
C ARG A 100 -0.80 -16.21 2.17
N ASP A 101 -0.31 -15.59 3.25
CA ASP A 101 -1.14 -15.28 4.41
C ASP A 101 -2.19 -14.23 4.07
N ILE A 102 -1.84 -13.21 3.29
CA ILE A 102 -2.77 -12.18 2.83
C ILE A 102 -3.82 -12.78 1.89
N ASP A 103 -3.40 -13.58 0.91
CA ASP A 103 -4.33 -14.23 -0.02
C ASP A 103 -5.30 -15.12 0.71
N ARG A 104 -4.82 -15.91 1.67
CA ARG A 104 -5.66 -16.81 2.48
C ARG A 104 -6.68 -16.05 3.32
N GLN A 105 -6.28 -14.93 3.93
CA GLN A 105 -7.15 -14.18 4.84
C GLN A 105 -8.09 -13.21 4.12
N TYR A 106 -7.66 -12.63 3.00
CA TYR A 106 -8.36 -11.52 2.36
C TYR A 106 -8.66 -11.72 0.88
N GLY A 107 -8.10 -12.75 0.27
CA GLY A 107 -8.32 -13.02 -1.15
C GLY A 107 -7.62 -12.06 -2.11
N PHE A 108 -6.55 -11.39 -1.67
CA PHE A 108 -5.77 -10.51 -2.54
C PHE A 108 -4.70 -11.27 -3.27
N LYS A 109 -4.52 -10.97 -4.55
CA LYS A 109 -3.38 -11.46 -5.34
C LYS A 109 -2.37 -10.34 -5.48
N LEU A 110 -1.21 -10.52 -4.87
CA LEU A 110 -0.09 -9.62 -4.94
C LEU A 110 1.13 -10.35 -5.47
N TYR A 111 2.07 -9.58 -5.98
CA TYR A 111 3.33 -10.11 -6.47
C TYR A 111 4.44 -9.86 -5.45
N CYS A 112 5.27 -10.88 -5.23
CA CYS A 112 6.43 -10.80 -4.35
C CYS A 112 7.36 -9.64 -4.73
N SER A 113 7.54 -9.39 -6.03
CA SER A 113 8.35 -8.29 -6.54
C SER A 113 7.89 -6.92 -6.05
N ASP A 114 6.60 -6.72 -5.85
CA ASP A 114 6.08 -5.44 -5.35
C ASP A 114 6.56 -5.16 -3.92
N ILE A 115 6.50 -6.17 -3.05
CA ILE A 115 6.95 -6.05 -1.65
C ILE A 115 8.46 -5.83 -1.60
N ILE A 116 9.23 -6.64 -2.34
CA ILE A 116 10.69 -6.57 -2.34
C ILE A 116 11.17 -5.26 -2.92
N GLY A 117 10.57 -4.83 -4.03
CA GLY A 117 10.91 -3.56 -4.68
C GLY A 117 10.67 -2.36 -3.77
N HIS A 118 9.53 -2.30 -3.11
CA HIS A 118 9.21 -1.24 -2.16
C HIS A 118 10.16 -1.24 -0.96
N TRP A 119 10.46 -2.42 -0.42
CA TRP A 119 11.40 -2.54 0.69
C TRP A 119 12.80 -2.07 0.30
N ALA A 120 13.30 -2.49 -0.87
CA ALA A 120 14.62 -2.10 -1.35
C ALA A 120 14.72 -0.58 -1.54
N MET A 121 13.70 0.05 -2.12
CA MET A 121 13.67 1.50 -2.29
C MET A 121 13.62 2.24 -0.95
N MET A 122 12.87 1.74 0.02
CA MET A 122 12.84 2.32 1.37
C MET A 122 14.21 2.27 2.02
N GLN A 123 14.93 1.15 1.90
CA GLN A 123 16.28 1.03 2.46
C GLN A 123 17.23 2.06 1.84
N THR A 124 17.16 2.25 0.53
CA THR A 124 17.97 3.26 -0.17
C THR A 124 17.72 4.67 0.37
N LEU A 125 16.44 5.02 0.59
CA LEU A 125 16.09 6.33 1.15
C LEU A 125 16.61 6.54 2.57
N LEU A 126 16.58 5.48 3.38
CA LEU A 126 16.92 5.58 4.80
C LEU A 126 18.43 5.57 5.04
N GLU A 127 19.22 5.19 4.04
CA GLU A 127 20.69 5.20 4.10
C GLU A 127 21.29 6.56 3.74
N GLU A 128 20.52 7.45 3.18
CA GLU A 128 20.98 8.80 2.80
C GLU A 128 21.07 9.75 4.00
#